data_59021f40b93e97115514d95dbda75c68
#
_entry.id   59021f40b93e97115514d95dbda75c68
#
_cell.length_a   1.000
_cell.length_b   1.000
_cell.length_c   1.000
_cell.angle_alpha   90.00
_cell.angle_beta   90.00
_cell.angle_gamma   90.00
#
_symmetry.space_group_name_H-M   'P 1'
#
loop_
_entity.id
_entity.type
_entity.pdbx_description
1 polymer ?
#
loop_
_entity_poly.entity_id
_entity_poly.type
_entity_poly.pdbx_seq_one_letter_code
_entity_poly.pdbx_strand_id
1 'polypeptide(L)'
;MDKEAQKRLADDFVEVLRTTNRDGIEELIRYLQEETDFFTAPASAKYHGAFESGLLMHSINVCAELNLDPNSKVYPPETLIIVALLHDICKANCYRTEKRNVKENGVWVEKQIYVFEDELPLGHGE
;
A
#
# COMPACT_ATOMS: atom_id res chain seq x y z
N MET A 1 11.36 -3.84 -7.10
CA MET A 1 10.35 -4.80 -7.59
C MET A 1 10.11 -4.53 -9.06
N ASP A 2 10.14 -5.57 -9.89
CA ASP A 2 9.92 -5.36 -11.31
C ASP A 2 8.44 -5.16 -11.64
N LYS A 3 8.17 -4.70 -12.86
CA LYS A 3 6.79 -4.36 -13.26
C LYS A 3 5.87 -5.56 -13.34
N GLU A 4 6.40 -6.74 -13.69
CA GLU A 4 5.60 -7.95 -13.70
C GLU A 4 5.17 -8.36 -12.29
N ALA A 5 6.09 -8.27 -11.33
CA ALA A 5 5.78 -8.57 -9.94
C ALA A 5 4.76 -7.58 -9.39
N GLN A 6 4.91 -6.29 -9.71
CA GLN A 6 3.95 -5.26 -9.31
C GLN A 6 2.56 -5.56 -9.87
N LYS A 7 2.48 -5.93 -11.13
CA LYS A 7 1.20 -6.25 -11.76
C LYS A 7 0.54 -7.46 -11.11
N ARG A 8 1.32 -8.50 -10.81
CA ARG A 8 0.78 -9.70 -10.15
C ARG A 8 0.24 -9.37 -8.76
N LEU A 9 0.97 -8.55 -7.99
CA LEU A 9 0.50 -8.12 -6.68
C LEU A 9 -0.79 -7.32 -6.79
N ALA A 10 -0.87 -6.42 -7.76
CA ALA A 10 -2.07 -5.62 -7.97
C ALA A 10 -3.26 -6.51 -8.38
N ASP A 11 -3.04 -7.46 -9.27
CA ASP A 11 -4.08 -8.39 -9.69
C ASP A 11 -4.56 -9.25 -8.52
N ASP A 12 -3.63 -9.75 -7.71
CA ASP A 12 -3.95 -10.54 -6.52
C ASP A 12 -4.76 -9.73 -5.50
N PHE A 13 -4.35 -8.51 -5.25
CA PHE A 13 -5.08 -7.61 -4.34
C PHE A 13 -6.53 -7.43 -4.79
N VAL A 14 -6.71 -7.10 -6.07
CA VAL A 14 -8.04 -6.87 -6.65
C VAL A 14 -8.88 -8.13 -6.57
N GLU A 15 -8.31 -9.28 -6.91
CA GLU A 15 -9.04 -10.53 -6.90
C GLU A 15 -9.47 -10.94 -5.49
N VAL A 16 -8.57 -10.83 -4.51
CA VAL A 16 -8.90 -11.13 -3.12
C VAL A 16 -9.98 -10.18 -2.61
N LEU A 17 -9.88 -8.89 -2.93
CA LEU A 17 -10.88 -7.91 -2.52
C LEU A 17 -12.26 -8.24 -3.11
N ARG A 18 -12.31 -8.71 -4.36
CA ARG A 18 -13.56 -9.13 -5.00
C ARG A 18 -14.21 -10.32 -4.32
N THR A 19 -13.44 -11.21 -3.71
CA THR A 19 -14.00 -12.37 -3.01
C THR A 19 -14.90 -12.01 -1.84
N THR A 20 -14.80 -10.78 -1.33
CA THR A 20 -15.63 -10.33 -0.21
C THR A 20 -17.09 -10.12 -0.59
N ASN A 21 -17.37 -9.91 -1.87
CA ASN A 21 -18.72 -9.66 -2.41
C ASN A 21 -19.46 -8.51 -1.71
N ARG A 22 -18.71 -7.52 -1.20
CA ARG A 22 -19.33 -6.36 -0.56
C ARG A 22 -19.84 -5.39 -1.61
N ASP A 23 -20.98 -4.75 -1.31
CA ASP A 23 -21.50 -3.69 -2.16
C ASP A 23 -20.48 -2.57 -2.26
N GLY A 24 -20.28 -2.04 -3.48
CA GLY A 24 -19.33 -0.95 -3.69
C GLY A 24 -17.88 -1.38 -3.94
N ILE A 25 -17.60 -2.69 -3.93
CA ILE A 25 -16.22 -3.17 -4.14
C ILE A 25 -15.69 -2.76 -5.53
N GLU A 26 -16.49 -2.88 -6.58
CA GLU A 26 -16.01 -2.52 -7.92
C GLU A 26 -15.74 -1.01 -8.05
N GLU A 27 -16.58 -0.18 -7.46
CA GLU A 27 -16.35 1.25 -7.41
C GLU A 27 -15.10 1.60 -6.62
N LEU A 28 -14.85 0.93 -5.51
CA LEU A 28 -13.64 1.13 -4.71
C LEU A 28 -12.39 0.74 -5.50
N ILE A 29 -12.41 -0.42 -6.16
CA ILE A 29 -11.28 -0.88 -6.97
C ILE A 29 -10.97 0.15 -8.05
N ARG A 30 -12.00 0.62 -8.76
CA ARG A 30 -11.82 1.62 -9.81
C ARG A 30 -11.25 2.92 -9.24
N TYR A 31 -11.76 3.37 -8.09
CA TYR A 31 -11.24 4.55 -7.42
C TYR A 31 -9.75 4.41 -7.10
N LEU A 32 -9.35 3.28 -6.53
CA LEU A 32 -7.95 3.04 -6.18
C LEU A 32 -7.05 3.01 -7.42
N GLN A 33 -7.55 2.45 -8.53
CA GLN A 33 -6.79 2.33 -9.78
C GLN A 33 -6.68 3.66 -10.54
N GLU A 34 -7.76 4.42 -10.58
CA GLU A 34 -7.88 5.59 -11.46
C GLU A 34 -7.65 6.92 -10.75
N GLU A 35 -7.94 7.02 -9.46
CA GLU A 35 -7.92 8.29 -8.75
C GLU A 35 -6.89 8.36 -7.64
N THR A 36 -6.13 7.28 -7.41
CA THR A 36 -5.08 7.26 -6.39
C THR A 36 -3.82 6.59 -6.91
N ASP A 37 -2.76 6.74 -6.16
CA ASP A 37 -1.50 6.05 -6.40
C ASP A 37 -1.35 4.80 -5.52
N PHE A 38 -2.44 4.26 -4.96
CA PHE A 38 -2.40 3.16 -4.01
C PHE A 38 -1.52 2.00 -4.48
N PHE A 39 -1.61 1.64 -5.76
CA PHE A 39 -0.88 0.48 -6.29
C PHE A 39 0.61 0.73 -6.50
N THR A 40 1.06 1.98 -6.48
CA THR A 40 2.46 2.33 -6.68
C THR A 40 3.09 3.03 -5.48
N ALA A 41 2.28 3.48 -4.52
CA ALA A 41 2.75 4.24 -3.37
C ALA A 41 3.65 3.42 -2.45
N PRO A 42 4.57 4.08 -1.73
CA PRO A 42 5.32 3.42 -0.66
C PRO A 42 4.45 3.29 0.59
N ALA A 43 4.85 2.38 1.48
CA ALA A 43 4.19 2.22 2.78
C ALA A 43 4.72 3.22 3.82
N SER A 44 5.91 3.76 3.60
CA SER A 44 6.51 4.77 4.46
C SER A 44 7.54 5.57 3.67
N ALA A 45 8.02 6.67 4.23
CA ALA A 45 9.04 7.48 3.59
C ALA A 45 10.45 6.91 3.76
N LYS A 46 10.75 6.32 4.92
CA LYS A 46 12.11 5.93 5.29
C LYS A 46 12.23 4.52 5.83
N TYR A 47 11.13 3.94 6.29
CA TYR A 47 11.17 2.70 7.03
C TYR A 47 10.66 1.54 6.19
N HIS A 48 9.93 0.64 6.81
CA HIS A 48 9.40 -0.55 6.16
C HIS A 48 8.52 -0.19 4.96
N GLY A 49 8.81 -0.78 3.80
CA GLY A 49 8.01 -0.55 2.61
C GLY A 49 8.27 0.77 1.88
N ALA A 50 9.42 1.42 2.11
CA ALA A 50 9.78 2.68 1.47
C ALA A 50 10.30 2.45 0.04
N PHE A 51 9.46 1.84 -0.81
CA PHE A 51 9.78 1.56 -2.21
C PHE A 51 8.50 1.53 -3.02
N GLU A 52 8.63 1.57 -4.34
CA GLU A 52 7.47 1.55 -5.24
C GLU A 52 6.65 0.28 -5.02
N SER A 53 5.33 0.44 -4.90
CA SER A 53 4.37 -0.60 -4.54
C SER A 53 4.53 -1.17 -3.13
N GLY A 54 5.28 -0.48 -2.26
CA GLY A 54 5.46 -0.90 -0.87
C GLY A 54 4.16 -0.95 -0.09
N LEU A 55 3.25 0.00 -0.31
CA LEU A 55 1.94 0.01 0.33
C LEU A 55 1.11 -1.21 -0.06
N LEU A 56 1.09 -1.54 -1.35
CA LEU A 56 0.40 -2.73 -1.86
C LEU A 56 0.97 -4.00 -1.24
N MET A 57 2.28 -4.16 -1.25
CA MET A 57 2.95 -5.32 -0.68
C MET A 57 2.66 -5.44 0.83
N HIS A 58 2.75 -4.34 1.56
CA HIS A 58 2.45 -4.32 2.98
C HIS A 58 1.02 -4.77 3.27
N SER A 59 0.06 -4.26 2.51
CA SER A 59 -1.35 -4.60 2.69
C SER A 59 -1.60 -6.10 2.45
N ILE A 60 -0.99 -6.66 1.41
CA ILE A 60 -1.10 -8.10 1.12
C ILE A 60 -0.44 -8.93 2.23
N ASN A 61 0.73 -8.51 2.71
CA ASN A 61 1.42 -9.24 3.78
C ASN A 61 0.61 -9.24 5.09
N VAL A 62 0.00 -8.11 5.44
CA VAL A 62 -0.86 -8.04 6.63
C VAL A 62 -2.05 -8.98 6.48
N CYS A 63 -2.64 -9.05 5.29
CA CYS A 63 -3.75 -9.97 5.04
C CYS A 63 -3.31 -11.43 5.23
N ALA A 64 -2.15 -11.80 4.73
CA ALA A 64 -1.62 -13.16 4.89
C ALA A 64 -1.37 -13.48 6.37
N GLU A 65 -0.79 -12.55 7.11
CA GLU A 65 -0.52 -12.75 8.54
C GLU A 65 -1.80 -12.91 9.36
N LEU A 66 -2.83 -12.10 9.07
CA LEU A 66 -4.11 -12.23 9.76
C LEU A 66 -4.75 -13.58 9.49
N ASN A 67 -4.65 -14.10 8.27
CA ASN A 67 -5.21 -15.39 7.93
C ASN A 67 -4.52 -16.54 8.69
N LEU A 68 -3.26 -16.38 9.05
CA LEU A 68 -2.50 -17.38 9.79
C LEU A 68 -2.68 -17.28 11.30
N ASP A 69 -3.21 -16.18 11.81
CA ASP A 69 -3.38 -15.98 13.25
C ASP A 69 -4.60 -16.75 13.75
N PRO A 70 -4.43 -17.71 14.69
CA PRO A 70 -5.57 -18.46 15.23
C PRO A 70 -6.61 -17.55 15.90
N ASN A 71 -6.19 -16.43 16.48
CA ASN A 71 -7.11 -15.51 17.17
C ASN A 71 -8.04 -14.79 16.19
N SER A 72 -7.68 -14.71 14.91
CA SER A 72 -8.51 -14.06 13.91
C SER A 72 -9.71 -14.88 13.48
N LYS A 73 -9.74 -16.18 13.79
CA LYS A 73 -10.78 -17.10 13.33
C LYS A 73 -12.17 -16.81 13.89
N VAL A 74 -12.27 -15.95 14.90
CA VAL A 74 -13.57 -15.51 15.43
C VAL A 74 -14.30 -14.53 14.51
N TYR A 75 -13.59 -13.99 13.51
CA TYR A 75 -14.17 -13.03 12.58
C TYR A 75 -14.44 -13.65 11.22
N PRO A 76 -15.47 -13.19 10.49
CA PRO A 76 -15.72 -13.68 9.13
C PRO A 76 -14.52 -13.40 8.22
N PRO A 77 -14.21 -14.31 7.28
CA PRO A 77 -13.07 -14.11 6.37
C PRO A 77 -13.13 -12.80 5.58
N GLU A 78 -14.29 -12.40 5.10
CA GLU A 78 -14.43 -11.15 4.35
C GLU A 78 -14.13 -9.92 5.19
N THR A 79 -14.44 -9.96 6.49
CA THR A 79 -14.09 -8.87 7.40
C THR A 79 -12.59 -8.76 7.56
N LEU A 80 -11.88 -9.88 7.72
CA LEU A 80 -10.43 -9.90 7.83
C LEU A 80 -9.77 -9.34 6.57
N ILE A 81 -10.28 -9.72 5.40
CA ILE A 81 -9.77 -9.23 4.12
C ILE A 81 -9.93 -7.71 4.02
N ILE A 82 -11.12 -7.20 4.30
CA ILE A 82 -11.39 -5.77 4.21
C ILE A 82 -10.46 -4.99 5.16
N VAL A 83 -10.39 -5.41 6.41
CA VAL A 83 -9.55 -4.74 7.42
C VAL A 83 -8.09 -4.77 6.99
N ALA A 84 -7.58 -5.94 6.60
CA ALA A 84 -6.17 -6.09 6.27
C ALA A 84 -5.77 -5.32 5.02
N LEU A 85 -6.53 -5.47 3.93
CA LEU A 85 -6.16 -4.85 2.66
C LEU A 85 -6.33 -3.33 2.67
N LEU A 86 -7.24 -2.81 3.48
CA LEU A 86 -7.58 -1.39 3.46
C LEU A 86 -7.12 -0.61 4.69
N HIS A 87 -6.41 -1.26 5.63
CA HIS A 87 -6.06 -0.60 6.90
C HIS A 87 -5.18 0.64 6.73
N ASP A 88 -4.37 0.68 5.71
CA ASP A 88 -3.47 1.81 5.42
C ASP A 88 -3.86 2.58 4.16
N ILE A 89 -5.15 2.49 3.77
CA ILE A 89 -5.64 3.17 2.56
C ILE A 89 -5.37 4.69 2.61
N CYS A 90 -5.30 5.26 3.80
CA CYS A 90 -5.02 6.69 3.99
C CYS A 90 -3.64 7.10 3.49
N LYS A 91 -2.74 6.16 3.27
CA LYS A 91 -1.41 6.43 2.72
C LYS A 91 -1.42 6.62 1.20
N ALA A 92 -2.54 6.31 0.53
CA ALA A 92 -2.68 6.63 -0.88
C ALA A 92 -2.62 8.15 -1.07
N ASN A 93 -1.89 8.61 -2.08
CA ASN A 93 -1.68 10.03 -2.36
C ASN A 93 -0.99 10.82 -1.24
N CYS A 94 -0.33 10.12 -0.31
CA CYS A 94 0.36 10.72 0.84
C CYS A 94 1.78 11.15 0.54
N TYR A 95 2.44 10.49 -0.39
CA TYR A 95 3.86 10.67 -0.63
C TYR A 95 4.11 11.15 -2.05
N ARG A 96 5.13 11.99 -2.20
CA ARG A 96 5.68 12.35 -3.50
C ARG A 96 7.16 12.01 -3.51
N THR A 97 7.78 12.02 -4.66
CA THR A 97 9.21 11.78 -4.79
C THR A 97 9.95 13.10 -4.94
N GLU A 98 11.13 13.16 -4.35
CA GLU A 98 12.07 14.25 -4.53
C GLU A 98 13.46 13.71 -4.82
N LYS A 99 14.23 14.43 -5.62
CA LYS A 99 15.63 14.12 -5.83
C LYS A 99 16.45 14.87 -4.79
N ARG A 100 17.31 14.15 -4.09
CA ARG A 100 18.21 14.74 -3.10
C ARG A 100 19.62 14.22 -3.26
N ASN A 101 20.58 15.09 -2.98
CA ASN A 101 21.97 14.67 -2.87
C ASN A 101 22.21 14.16 -1.46
N VAL A 102 22.67 12.92 -1.36
CA VAL A 102 23.01 12.28 -0.08
C VAL A 102 24.44 11.78 -0.14
N LYS A 103 25.10 11.77 1.02
CA LYS A 103 26.47 11.32 1.11
C LYS A 103 26.46 9.85 1.52
N GLU A 104 27.03 9.00 0.66
CA GLU A 104 27.16 7.57 0.91
C GLU A 104 28.62 7.16 0.76
N ASN A 105 29.18 6.54 1.78
CA ASN A 105 30.58 6.09 1.79
C ASN A 105 31.54 7.23 1.41
N GLY A 106 31.24 8.44 1.87
CA GLY A 106 32.07 9.61 1.59
C GLY A 106 31.85 10.26 0.23
N VAL A 107 30.94 9.73 -0.58
CA VAL A 107 30.64 10.23 -1.94
C VAL A 107 29.23 10.78 -2.01
N TRP A 108 29.07 11.93 -2.66
CA TRP A 108 27.75 12.50 -2.90
C TRP A 108 27.09 11.82 -4.09
N VAL A 109 25.87 11.29 -3.87
CA VAL A 109 25.06 10.66 -4.91
C VAL A 109 23.68 11.29 -4.94
N GLU A 110 23.08 11.36 -6.12
CA GLU A 110 21.71 11.82 -6.28
C GLU A 110 20.79 10.64 -6.08
N LYS A 111 19.83 10.79 -5.14
CA LYS A 111 18.82 9.76 -4.87
C LYS A 111 17.43 10.31 -4.97
N GLN A 112 16.52 9.48 -5.41
CA GLN A 112 15.10 9.74 -5.35
C GLN A 112 14.57 9.23 -4.01
N ILE A 113 13.92 10.10 -3.25
CA ILE A 113 13.38 9.77 -1.94
C ILE A 113 11.88 10.07 -1.90
N TYR A 114 11.19 9.44 -0.97
CA TYR A 114 9.78 9.74 -0.72
C TYR A 114 9.67 10.76 0.42
N VAL A 115 8.76 11.71 0.23
CA VAL A 115 8.44 12.72 1.25
C VAL A 115 6.93 12.85 1.34
N PHE A 116 6.44 13.33 2.48
CA PHE A 116 5.02 13.60 2.63
C PHE A 116 4.58 14.74 1.73
N GLU A 117 3.37 14.65 1.19
CA GLU A 117 2.70 15.80 0.62
C GLU A 117 2.43 16.84 1.71
N ASP A 118 2.34 18.11 1.33
CA ASP A 118 2.05 19.19 2.28
C ASP A 118 0.70 19.00 2.96
N GLU A 119 -0.28 18.44 2.23
CA GLU A 119 -1.58 18.10 2.76
C GLU A 119 -1.85 16.62 2.56
N LEU A 120 -2.18 15.92 3.63
CA LEU A 120 -2.53 14.51 3.58
C LEU A 120 -4.01 14.38 3.23
N PRO A 121 -4.34 13.80 2.06
CA PRO A 121 -5.74 13.82 1.58
C PRO A 121 -6.73 13.10 2.48
N LEU A 122 -6.30 12.02 3.14
CA LEU A 122 -7.19 11.23 3.99
C LEU A 122 -6.85 11.34 5.48
N GLY A 123 -5.72 11.98 5.78
CA GLY A 123 -5.21 12.04 7.14
C GLY A 123 -4.76 10.67 7.65
N HIS A 124 -3.68 10.62 8.41
CA HIS A 124 -3.18 9.35 8.98
C HIS A 124 -3.00 9.52 10.45
N GLY A 125 -3.71 9.93 11.24
CA GLY A 125 -3.63 9.91 12.69
C GLY A 125 -2.22 9.85 13.26
N GLU A 126 -1.39 10.72 12.88
CA GLU A 126 -0.01 10.81 13.36
C GLU A 126 0.05 11.04 14.87
#